data_d84e7226bdc2b892be2dc7784cb43ef7
#
_entry.id   d84e7226bdc2b892be2dc7784cb43ef7
#
_cell.length_a   1.000
_cell.length_b   1.000
_cell.length_c   1.000
_cell.angle_alpha   90.00
_cell.angle_beta   90.00
_cell.angle_gamma   90.00
#
_symmetry.space_group_name_H-M   'P 1'
#
loop_
_entity.id
_entity.type
_entity.pdbx_description
1 polymer ?
#
loop_
_entity_poly.entity_id
_entity_poly.type
_entity_poly.pdbx_seq_one_letter_code
_entity_poly.pdbx_strand_id
1 'polypeptide(L)'
;MNLNNIHSTAIIDENAKIGENVTIGPYSIIGPEVIIGNGTTIESHVVIEGETIIGENNYIFSFASIGKVPQDLKFKNEKTRVVIG
;
A
#
# COMPACT_ATOMS: atom_id res chain seq x y z
N MET A 1 -10.02 16.97 9.69
CA MET A 1 -9.82 15.86 10.64
C MET A 1 -9.53 14.59 9.87
N ASN A 2 -8.52 13.87 10.26
CA ASN A 2 -8.14 12.63 9.59
C ASN A 2 -8.99 11.49 10.16
N LEU A 3 -9.79 10.86 9.30
CA LEU A 3 -10.70 9.78 9.71
C LEU A 3 -10.18 8.41 9.27
N ASN A 4 -8.90 8.23 9.27
CA ASN A 4 -8.32 6.95 8.90
C ASN A 4 -8.71 5.86 9.89
N ASN A 5 -9.01 4.69 9.35
CA ASN A 5 -9.34 3.52 10.13
C ASN A 5 -8.28 2.44 9.88
N ILE A 6 -7.21 2.51 10.65
CA ILE A 6 -6.08 1.61 10.48
C ILE A 6 -6.08 0.59 11.60
N HIS A 7 -6.16 -0.69 11.25
CA HIS A 7 -6.19 -1.74 12.25
C HIS A 7 -4.85 -1.78 13.00
N SER A 8 -4.90 -2.08 14.29
CA SER A 8 -3.71 -2.06 15.14
C SER A 8 -2.64 -3.05 14.72
N THR A 9 -3.01 -4.12 14.01
CA THR A 9 -2.06 -5.12 13.54
C THR A 9 -1.45 -4.79 12.18
N ALA A 10 -1.94 -3.75 11.51
CA ALA A 10 -1.35 -3.33 10.24
C ALA A 10 0.02 -2.70 10.48
N ILE A 11 0.96 -3.00 9.62
CA ILE A 11 2.31 -2.47 9.70
C ILE A 11 2.48 -1.43 8.60
N ILE A 12 2.56 -0.17 8.99
CA ILE A 12 2.68 0.93 8.04
C ILE A 12 3.99 1.63 8.31
N ASP A 13 4.84 1.69 7.29
CA ASP A 13 6.11 2.39 7.42
C ASP A 13 5.86 3.87 7.67
N GLU A 14 6.66 4.46 8.53
CA GLU A 14 6.48 5.87 8.89
C GLU A 14 6.65 6.82 7.70
N ASN A 15 7.34 6.38 6.66
CA ASN A 15 7.52 7.19 5.46
C ASN A 15 6.41 7.01 4.43
N ALA A 16 5.50 6.07 4.64
CA ALA A 16 4.35 5.92 3.76
C ALA A 16 3.44 7.13 3.87
N LYS A 17 2.84 7.53 2.75
CA LYS A 17 1.93 8.67 2.73
C LYS A 17 0.52 8.18 2.60
N ILE A 18 -0.24 8.32 3.68
CA ILE A 18 -1.62 7.85 3.75
C ILE A 18 -2.54 9.06 3.73
N GLY A 19 -3.47 9.08 2.78
CA GLY A 19 -4.45 10.16 2.67
C GLY A 19 -5.46 10.16 3.81
N GLU A 20 -6.61 10.78 3.55
CA GLU A 20 -7.70 10.84 4.51
C GLU A 20 -8.76 9.80 4.20
N ASN A 21 -9.47 9.36 5.22
CA ASN A 21 -10.55 8.35 5.10
C ASN A 21 -10.06 7.05 4.48
N VAL A 22 -8.82 6.67 4.77
CA VAL A 22 -8.25 5.43 4.31
C VAL A 22 -8.50 4.34 5.34
N THR A 23 -8.95 3.18 4.89
CA THR A 23 -9.16 2.02 5.75
C THR A 23 -8.10 0.97 5.43
N ILE A 24 -7.39 0.52 6.44
CA ILE A 24 -6.37 -0.53 6.28
C ILE A 24 -6.67 -1.65 7.26
N GLY A 25 -6.94 -2.84 6.72
CA GLY A 25 -7.34 -3.99 7.51
C GLY A 25 -6.17 -4.68 8.22
N PRO A 26 -6.50 -5.69 9.03
CA PRO A 26 -5.50 -6.36 9.88
C PRO A 26 -4.43 -7.07 9.06
N TYR A 27 -3.23 -7.08 9.62
CA TYR A 27 -2.06 -7.77 9.07
C TYR A 27 -1.63 -7.29 7.69
N SER A 28 -2.08 -6.13 7.26
CA SER A 28 -1.61 -5.52 6.02
C SER A 28 -0.27 -4.83 6.25
N ILE A 29 0.58 -4.81 5.24
CA ILE A 29 1.93 -4.24 5.31
C ILE A 29 2.07 -3.19 4.22
N ILE A 30 2.39 -1.98 4.62
CA ILE A 30 2.54 -0.84 3.70
C ILE A 30 3.98 -0.34 3.80
N GLY A 31 4.70 -0.40 2.69
CA GLY A 31 6.10 -0.01 2.64
C GLY A 31 6.34 1.50 2.58
N PRO A 32 7.61 1.91 2.65
CA PRO A 32 7.96 3.34 2.81
C PRO A 32 7.72 4.21 1.59
N GLU A 33 7.74 3.63 0.40
CA GLU A 33 7.58 4.40 -0.84
C GLU A 33 6.15 4.33 -1.38
N VAL A 34 5.19 4.03 -0.52
CA VAL A 34 3.79 3.86 -0.90
C VAL A 34 3.00 5.12 -0.61
N ILE A 35 2.19 5.53 -1.56
CA ILE A 35 1.28 6.66 -1.42
C ILE A 35 -0.13 6.14 -1.65
N ILE A 36 -1.02 6.35 -0.68
CA ILE A 36 -2.41 5.89 -0.78
C ILE A 36 -3.34 7.10 -0.73
N GLY A 37 -4.13 7.25 -1.79
CA GLY A 37 -5.05 8.37 -1.92
C GLY A 37 -6.27 8.27 -1.02
N ASN A 38 -6.98 9.38 -0.92
CA ASN A 38 -8.13 9.51 -0.01
C ASN A 38 -9.23 8.49 -0.33
N GLY A 39 -9.87 7.99 0.71
CA GLY A 39 -11.04 7.12 0.57
C GLY A 39 -10.75 5.69 0.14
N THR A 40 -9.50 5.32 0.00
CA THR A 40 -9.11 3.98 -0.43
C THR A 40 -9.27 3.00 0.73
N THR A 41 -9.81 1.82 0.42
CA THR A 41 -9.97 0.73 1.37
C THR A 41 -9.02 -0.40 1.04
N ILE A 42 -8.23 -0.80 2.01
CA ILE A 42 -7.32 -1.93 1.89
C ILE A 42 -7.78 -2.98 2.89
N GLU A 43 -8.11 -4.17 2.39
CA GLU A 43 -8.60 -5.26 3.24
C GLU A 43 -7.47 -5.87 4.06
N SER A 44 -7.68 -7.08 4.56
CA SER A 44 -6.69 -7.75 5.41
C SER A 44 -5.61 -8.44 4.59
N HIS A 45 -4.43 -8.60 5.20
CA HIS A 45 -3.33 -9.38 4.62
C HIS A 45 -2.91 -8.87 3.24
N VAL A 46 -2.91 -7.56 3.05
CA VAL A 46 -2.47 -6.94 1.81
C VAL A 46 -1.05 -6.45 1.99
N VAL A 47 -0.18 -6.77 1.04
CA VAL A 47 1.20 -6.30 1.06
C VAL A 47 1.39 -5.32 -0.09
N ILE A 48 1.76 -4.08 0.23
CA ILE A 48 2.07 -3.06 -0.76
C ILE A 48 3.46 -2.56 -0.48
N GLU A 49 4.35 -2.74 -1.43
CA GLU A 49 5.75 -2.35 -1.26
C GLU A 49 6.31 -1.80 -2.56
N GLY A 50 7.53 -1.29 -2.50
CA GLY A 50 8.13 -0.61 -3.62
C GLY A 50 7.48 0.74 -3.87
N GLU A 51 7.83 1.36 -4.99
CA GLU A 51 7.28 2.66 -5.36
C GLU A 51 5.89 2.48 -5.95
N THR A 52 4.88 2.67 -5.12
CA THR A 52 3.49 2.40 -5.48
C THR A 52 2.62 3.61 -5.15
N ILE A 53 1.87 4.07 -6.13
CA ILE A 53 0.92 5.17 -5.96
C ILE A 53 -0.48 4.64 -6.20
N ILE A 54 -1.30 4.66 -5.16
CA ILE A 54 -2.70 4.25 -5.23
C ILE A 54 -3.55 5.52 -5.15
N GLY A 55 -4.39 5.74 -6.14
CA GLY A 55 -5.25 6.91 -6.19
C GLY A 55 -6.37 6.88 -5.17
N GLU A 56 -7.38 7.70 -5.41
CA GLU A 56 -8.49 7.83 -4.48
C GLU A 56 -9.57 6.77 -4.72
N ASN A 57 -10.27 6.43 -3.64
CA ASN A 57 -11.47 5.59 -3.68
C ASN A 57 -11.25 4.22 -4.32
N ASN A 58 -10.05 3.67 -4.19
CA ASN A 58 -9.76 2.31 -4.63
C ASN A 58 -10.17 1.30 -3.57
N TYR A 59 -10.39 0.07 -3.99
CA TYR A 59 -10.68 -1.02 -3.08
C TYR A 59 -9.74 -2.18 -3.38
N ILE A 60 -8.87 -2.48 -2.43
CA ILE A 60 -7.86 -3.52 -2.58
C ILE A 60 -8.29 -4.73 -1.76
N PHE A 61 -8.54 -5.85 -2.44
CA PHE A 61 -9.04 -7.06 -1.79
C PHE A 61 -7.96 -7.76 -0.97
N SER A 62 -8.41 -8.56 -0.02
CA SER A 62 -7.53 -9.34 0.86
C SER A 62 -6.57 -10.22 0.06
N PHE A 63 -5.37 -10.39 0.63
CA PHE A 63 -4.30 -11.22 0.08
C PHE A 63 -3.70 -10.68 -1.22
N ALA A 64 -3.97 -9.43 -1.58
CA ALA A 64 -3.33 -8.81 -2.72
C ALA A 64 -1.86 -8.49 -2.40
N SER A 65 -1.01 -8.60 -3.39
CA SER A 65 0.39 -8.22 -3.28
C SER A 65 0.68 -7.25 -4.43
N ILE A 66 1.06 -6.03 -4.09
CA ILE A 66 1.22 -4.96 -5.07
C ILE A 66 2.64 -4.40 -4.98
N GLY A 67 3.25 -4.21 -6.12
CA GLY A 67 4.54 -3.53 -6.22
C GLY A 67 5.73 -4.33 -5.75
N LYS A 68 5.56 -5.63 -5.51
CA LYS A 68 6.67 -6.46 -5.04
C LYS A 68 7.73 -6.57 -6.11
N VAL A 69 8.96 -6.29 -5.73
CA VAL A 69 10.10 -6.39 -6.65
C VAL A 69 10.39 -7.87 -6.93
N PRO A 70 10.50 -8.26 -8.21
CA PRO A 70 10.85 -9.64 -8.54
C PRO A 70 12.21 -10.00 -7.97
N GLN A 71 12.30 -11.17 -7.36
CA GLN A 71 13.56 -11.68 -6.82
C GLN A 71 14.30 -12.49 -7.88
N ASP A 72 14.52 -11.87 -9.03
CA ASP A 72 15.27 -12.46 -10.12
C ASP A 72 16.71 -11.97 -10.02
N LEU A 73 17.66 -12.89 -10.03
CA LEU A 73 19.09 -12.54 -9.98
C LEU A 73 19.50 -11.68 -11.15
N LYS A 74 18.74 -11.69 -12.22
CA LYS A 74 18.99 -10.85 -13.40
C LYS A 74 18.33 -9.49 -13.29
N PHE A 75 17.62 -9.21 -12.22
CA PHE A 75 16.98 -7.91 -12.03
C PHE A 75 18.05 -6.86 -11.77
N LYS A 76 18.14 -5.88 -12.64
CA LYS A 76 19.22 -4.90 -12.60
C LYS A 76 18.89 -3.66 -11.79
N ASN A 77 18.24 -3.82 -10.66
CA ASN A 77 17.91 -2.70 -9.78
C ASN A 77 17.11 -1.59 -10.47
N GLU A 78 16.35 -1.93 -11.47
CA GLU A 78 15.49 -0.96 -12.10
C GLU A 78 14.33 -0.66 -11.16
N LYS A 79 14.10 0.63 -10.91
CA LYS A 79 12.95 1.04 -10.14
C LYS A 79 11.70 0.81 -10.98
N THR A 80 10.85 -0.08 -10.51
CA THR A 80 9.53 -0.24 -11.10
C THR A 80 8.55 0.57 -10.26
N ARG A 81 7.66 1.27 -10.93
CA ARG A 81 6.61 2.05 -10.29
C ARG A 81 5.26 1.45 -10.64
N VAL A 82 4.41 1.28 -9.65
CA VAL A 82 3.03 0.85 -9.85
C VAL A 82 2.11 2.03 -9.60
N VAL A 83 1.24 2.32 -10.55
CA VAL A 83 0.25 3.40 -10.39
C VAL A 83 -1.13 2.80 -10.60
N ILE A 84 -1.98 2.95 -9.59
CA ILE A 84 -3.38 2.49 -9.63
C ILE A 84 -4.26 3.73 -9.51
N GLY A 85 -5.04 3.98 -10.54
CA GLY A 85 -5.83 5.19 -10.65
C GLY A 85 -7.09 5.29 -9.81
#